data_cd6670658125fafeceab547852145726
#
_entry.id   cd6670658125fafeceab547852145726
#
_cell.length_a   1.000
_cell.length_b   1.000
_cell.length_c   1.000
_cell.angle_alpha   90.00
_cell.angle_beta   90.00
_cell.angle_gamma   90.00
#
_symmetry.space_group_name_H-M   'P 1'
#
loop_
_entity.id
_entity.type
_entity.pdbx_description
1 polymer ?
#
loop_
_entity_poly.entity_id
_entity_poly.type
_entity_poly.pdbx_seq_one_letter_code
_entity_poly.pdbx_strand_id
1 'polypeptide(L)'
;MLDETKTVVKMIDFGFSTCIPHERKVKIFCGTPSYMAPEIVSKIEYSGPPADIWALGVLLFALLCGKFPFKGQNDKELYSHICTKELLVPDHVSPGAKKFLLKIF
;
A
#
# COMPACT_ATOMS: atom_id res chain seq x y z
N MET A 1 -14.74 -2.95 2.77
CA MET A 1 -15.67 -3.85 3.51
C MET A 1 -16.60 -4.51 2.52
N LEU A 2 -17.02 -5.76 2.76
CA LEU A 2 -18.04 -6.41 1.95
C LEU A 2 -19.43 -6.02 2.43
N ASP A 3 -20.40 -5.98 1.51
CA ASP A 3 -21.81 -5.85 1.83
C ASP A 3 -22.35 -7.14 2.51
N GLU A 4 -23.63 -7.16 2.91
CA GLU A 4 -24.26 -8.31 3.56
C GLU A 4 -24.25 -9.57 2.67
N THR A 5 -24.33 -9.40 1.36
CA THR A 5 -24.29 -10.52 0.40
C THR A 5 -22.88 -11.05 0.14
N LYS A 6 -21.84 -10.35 0.63
CA LYS A 6 -20.42 -10.63 0.40
C LYS A 6 -20.01 -10.60 -1.07
N THR A 7 -20.77 -9.92 -1.92
CA THR A 7 -20.53 -9.83 -3.37
C THR A 7 -20.08 -8.44 -3.81
N VAL A 8 -20.35 -7.40 -3.02
CA VAL A 8 -20.01 -6.02 -3.37
C VAL A 8 -18.99 -5.47 -2.37
N VAL A 9 -17.89 -4.92 -2.89
CA VAL A 9 -16.88 -4.22 -2.09
C VAL A 9 -17.27 -2.75 -1.96
N LYS A 10 -17.36 -2.26 -0.73
CA LYS A 10 -17.61 -0.85 -0.41
C LYS A 10 -16.41 -0.24 0.29
N MET A 11 -16.00 0.94 -0.15
CA MET A 11 -15.03 1.76 0.58
C MET A 11 -15.72 2.38 1.79
N ILE A 12 -15.02 2.37 2.93
CA ILE A 12 -15.49 2.91 4.21
C ILE A 12 -14.35 3.67 4.88
N ASP A 13 -14.69 4.47 5.89
CA ASP A 13 -13.74 5.21 6.72
C ASP A 13 -12.93 6.25 5.93
N PHE A 14 -13.52 7.41 5.74
CA PHE A 14 -12.91 8.55 5.05
C PHE A 14 -12.18 9.51 6.02
N GLY A 15 -11.82 9.05 7.22
CA GLY A 15 -11.18 9.88 8.26
C GLY A 15 -9.83 10.48 7.86
N PHE A 16 -9.09 9.83 6.96
CA PHE A 16 -7.85 10.35 6.38
C PHE A 16 -8.00 10.84 4.95
N SER A 17 -9.23 10.93 4.44
CA SER A 17 -9.46 11.42 3.08
C SER A 17 -9.24 12.92 3.01
N THR A 18 -8.64 13.38 1.93
CA THR A 18 -8.46 14.80 1.66
C THR A 18 -8.68 15.10 0.18
N CYS A 19 -9.13 16.33 -0.08
CA CYS A 19 -9.25 16.82 -1.45
C CYS A 19 -7.91 17.43 -1.87
N ILE A 20 -7.26 16.84 -2.87
CA ILE A 20 -6.01 17.35 -3.43
C ILE A 20 -6.34 17.98 -4.79
N PRO A 21 -6.18 19.32 -4.97
CA PRO A 21 -6.34 19.94 -6.27
C PRO A 21 -5.39 19.32 -7.30
N HIS A 22 -5.84 19.27 -8.56
CA HIS A 22 -5.06 18.73 -9.66
C HIS A 22 -3.64 19.36 -9.68
N GLU A 23 -2.62 18.53 -9.87
CA GLU A 23 -1.19 18.90 -9.90
C GLU A 23 -0.58 19.36 -8.56
N ARG A 24 -1.34 19.41 -7.47
CA ARG A 24 -0.75 19.70 -6.15
C ARG A 24 -0.18 18.44 -5.51
N LYS A 25 0.96 18.63 -4.85
CA LYS A 25 1.56 17.63 -3.96
C LYS A 25 1.17 17.90 -2.52
N VAL A 26 1.18 16.87 -1.72
CA VAL A 26 0.94 16.94 -0.28
C VAL A 26 2.13 16.38 0.49
N LYS A 27 2.29 16.84 1.73
CA LYS A 27 3.30 16.32 2.66
C LYS A 27 2.60 15.90 3.95
N ILE A 28 1.77 14.88 3.85
CA ILE A 28 0.99 14.37 4.98
C ILE A 28 1.57 13.01 5.39
N PHE A 29 1.93 12.88 6.67
CA PHE A 29 2.39 11.63 7.24
C PHE A 29 1.28 11.03 8.09
N CYS A 30 0.47 10.17 7.50
CA CYS A 30 -0.62 9.49 8.20
C CYS A 30 -0.91 8.12 7.57
N GLY A 31 -1.61 7.28 8.31
CA GLY A 31 -2.01 5.95 7.90
C GLY A 31 -1.37 4.85 8.74
N THR A 32 -1.74 3.61 8.47
CA THR A 32 -1.17 2.43 9.11
C THR A 32 0.21 2.11 8.50
N PRO A 33 1.30 2.01 9.29
CA PRO A 33 2.67 1.86 8.80
C PRO A 33 2.87 0.84 7.70
N SER A 34 2.27 -0.36 7.82
CA SER A 34 2.44 -1.46 6.85
C SER A 34 1.85 -1.18 5.46
N TYR A 35 0.99 -0.16 5.31
CA TYR A 35 0.37 0.23 4.05
C TYR A 35 0.98 1.50 3.44
N MET A 36 1.86 2.20 4.18
CA MET A 36 2.45 3.45 3.72
C MET A 36 3.39 3.24 2.54
N ALA A 37 3.26 4.12 1.54
CA ALA A 37 4.15 4.15 0.38
C ALA A 37 5.54 4.71 0.74
N PRO A 38 6.61 4.40 -0.04
CA PRO A 38 7.97 4.88 0.20
C PRO A 38 8.07 6.39 0.37
N GLU A 39 7.35 7.17 -0.43
CA GLU A 39 7.32 8.63 -0.36
C GLU A 39 6.70 9.14 0.95
N ILE A 40 5.70 8.44 1.50
CA ILE A 40 5.08 8.81 2.78
C ILE A 40 6.08 8.57 3.93
N VAL A 41 6.67 7.38 3.99
CA VAL A 41 7.63 7.05 5.07
C VAL A 41 8.91 7.87 4.99
N SER A 42 9.29 8.29 3.78
CA SER A 42 10.41 9.22 3.54
C SER A 42 10.07 10.70 3.84
N LYS A 43 8.80 10.99 4.15
CA LYS A 43 8.32 12.34 4.47
C LYS A 43 8.60 13.38 3.38
N ILE A 44 8.61 12.95 2.13
CA ILE A 44 8.74 13.82 0.96
C ILE A 44 7.36 14.24 0.43
N GLU A 45 7.32 15.25 -0.41
CA GLU A 45 6.07 15.63 -1.09
C GLU A 45 5.67 14.60 -2.14
N TYR A 46 4.38 14.24 -2.16
CA TYR A 46 3.87 13.19 -3.03
C TYR A 46 2.50 13.53 -3.65
N SER A 47 2.17 12.82 -4.71
CA SER A 47 0.83 12.79 -5.30
C SER A 47 -0.01 11.71 -4.60
N GLY A 48 -1.26 12.02 -4.26
CA GLY A 48 -2.14 11.10 -3.53
C GLY A 48 -2.41 9.77 -4.26
N PRO A 49 -2.87 9.79 -5.53
CA PRO A 49 -3.28 8.57 -6.22
C PRO A 49 -2.22 7.44 -6.29
N PRO A 50 -0.92 7.69 -6.57
CA PRO A 50 0.09 6.64 -6.50
C PRO A 50 0.23 6.00 -5.12
N ALA A 51 0.13 6.78 -4.04
CA ALA A 51 0.18 6.25 -2.68
C ALA A 51 -1.01 5.33 -2.35
N ASP A 52 -2.19 5.64 -2.86
CA ASP A 52 -3.37 4.76 -2.72
C ASP A 52 -3.21 3.47 -3.53
N ILE A 53 -2.61 3.54 -4.73
CA ILE A 53 -2.29 2.35 -5.54
C ILE A 53 -1.27 1.46 -4.82
N TRP A 54 -0.25 2.04 -4.17
CA TRP A 54 0.67 1.28 -3.34
C TRP A 54 -0.05 0.55 -2.20
N ALA A 55 -0.92 1.24 -1.45
CA ALA A 55 -1.71 0.64 -0.37
C ALA A 55 -2.60 -0.50 -0.87
N LEU A 56 -3.22 -0.34 -2.05
CA LEU A 56 -3.99 -1.38 -2.71
C LEU A 56 -3.11 -2.59 -3.08
N GLY A 57 -1.89 -2.36 -3.54
CA GLY A 57 -0.88 -3.40 -3.79
C GLY A 57 -0.54 -4.19 -2.53
N VAL A 58 -0.34 -3.50 -1.40
CA VAL A 58 -0.11 -4.15 -0.09
C VAL A 58 -1.30 -5.03 0.31
N LEU A 59 -2.53 -4.53 0.13
CA LEU A 59 -3.74 -5.31 0.40
C LEU A 59 -3.82 -6.55 -0.48
N LEU A 60 -3.60 -6.41 -1.78
CA LEU A 60 -3.59 -7.54 -2.73
C LEU A 60 -2.53 -8.58 -2.35
N PHE A 61 -1.32 -8.13 -2.03
CA PHE A 61 -0.25 -9.03 -1.58
C PHE A 61 -0.66 -9.79 -0.31
N ALA A 62 -1.26 -9.09 0.67
CA ALA A 62 -1.71 -9.71 1.90
C ALA A 62 -2.82 -10.76 1.68
N LEU A 63 -3.74 -10.49 0.76
CA LEU A 63 -4.81 -11.44 0.38
C LEU A 63 -4.25 -12.69 -0.32
N LEU A 64 -3.25 -12.53 -1.18
CA LEU A 64 -2.64 -13.64 -1.92
C LEU A 64 -1.66 -14.47 -1.10
N CYS A 65 -0.96 -13.83 -0.16
CA CYS A 65 0.19 -14.44 0.54
C CYS A 65 -0.06 -14.67 2.05
N GLY A 66 -1.15 -14.17 2.62
CA GLY A 66 -1.47 -14.27 4.05
C GLY A 66 -0.50 -13.48 4.96
N LYS A 67 0.31 -12.59 4.40
CA LYS A 67 1.33 -11.79 5.13
C LYS A 67 1.58 -10.47 4.43
N PHE A 68 2.11 -9.49 5.14
CA PHE A 68 2.54 -8.22 4.54
C PHE A 68 3.82 -8.38 3.70
N PRO A 69 3.98 -7.58 2.62
CA PRO A 69 5.16 -7.61 1.74
C PRO A 69 6.45 -7.19 2.46
N PHE A 70 6.34 -6.20 3.33
CA PHE A 70 7.45 -5.69 4.14
C PHE A 70 7.14 -5.85 5.61
N LYS A 71 8.17 -6.14 6.41
CA LYS A 71 8.09 -6.32 7.87
C LYS A 71 9.33 -5.72 8.52
N GLY A 72 9.20 -5.31 9.77
CA GLY A 72 10.30 -4.86 10.64
C GLY A 72 9.96 -5.16 12.10
N GLN A 73 10.95 -5.19 12.96
CA GLN A 73 10.74 -5.36 14.41
C GLN A 73 10.18 -4.07 15.05
N ASN A 74 10.35 -2.94 14.36
CA ASN A 74 9.85 -1.64 14.74
C ASN A 74 9.60 -0.79 13.47
N ASP A 75 8.97 0.37 13.64
CA ASP A 75 8.61 1.24 12.51
C ASP A 75 9.84 1.71 11.71
N LYS A 76 10.96 1.99 12.39
CA LYS A 76 12.19 2.43 11.73
C LYS A 76 12.72 1.38 10.76
N GLU A 77 12.76 0.12 11.19
CA GLU A 77 13.17 -1.00 10.34
C GLU A 77 12.17 -1.25 9.21
N LEU A 78 10.87 -1.22 9.54
CA LEU A 78 9.81 -1.37 8.54
C LEU A 78 9.92 -0.31 7.44
N TYR A 79 10.09 0.97 7.79
CA TYR A 79 10.23 2.08 6.83
C TYR A 79 11.51 1.93 5.98
N SER A 80 12.61 1.49 6.59
CA SER A 80 13.82 1.15 5.83
C SER A 80 13.54 0.06 4.80
N HIS A 81 12.83 -1.00 5.19
CA HIS A 81 12.50 -2.10 4.29
C HIS A 81 11.54 -1.69 3.18
N ILE A 82 10.56 -0.84 3.46
CA ILE A 82 9.66 -0.27 2.44
C ILE A 82 10.44 0.49 1.36
N CYS A 83 11.49 1.23 1.77
CA CYS A 83 12.27 2.05 0.84
C CYS A 83 13.37 1.30 0.08
N THR A 84 13.87 0.17 0.61
CA THR A 84 15.13 -0.41 0.12
C THR A 84 15.04 -1.88 -0.29
N LYS A 85 14.06 -2.63 0.21
CA LYS A 85 13.95 -4.06 -0.09
C LYS A 85 13.15 -4.32 -1.36
N GLU A 86 13.64 -5.27 -2.14
CA GLU A 86 12.88 -5.82 -3.26
C GLU A 86 11.67 -6.64 -2.77
N LEU A 87 10.59 -6.59 -3.55
CA LEU A 87 9.40 -7.39 -3.29
C LEU A 87 9.67 -8.88 -3.56
N LEU A 88 9.58 -9.69 -2.53
CA LEU A 88 9.68 -11.15 -2.64
C LEU A 88 8.29 -11.78 -2.74
N VAL A 89 7.87 -12.13 -3.95
CA VAL A 89 6.58 -12.78 -4.21
C VAL A 89 6.77 -14.30 -4.16
N PRO A 90 6.04 -15.01 -3.28
CA PRO A 90 6.12 -16.47 -3.17
C PRO A 90 5.72 -17.22 -4.47
N ASP A 91 6.27 -18.42 -4.66
CA ASP A 91 6.08 -19.21 -5.89
C ASP A 91 4.65 -19.74 -6.08
N HIS A 92 3.84 -19.82 -5.02
CA HIS A 92 2.43 -20.20 -5.13
C HIS A 92 1.55 -19.11 -5.76
N VAL A 93 2.05 -17.87 -5.88
CA VAL A 93 1.33 -16.78 -6.55
C VAL A 93 1.46 -16.92 -8.05
N SER A 94 0.34 -16.85 -8.76
CA SER A 94 0.31 -17.00 -10.22
C SER A 94 1.24 -16.00 -10.93
N PRO A 95 1.84 -16.37 -12.09
CA PRO A 95 2.73 -15.48 -12.84
C PRO A 95 2.10 -14.13 -13.21
N GLY A 96 0.80 -14.13 -13.52
CA GLY A 96 0.05 -12.91 -13.84
C GLY A 96 -0.07 -11.98 -12.62
N ALA A 97 -0.43 -12.51 -11.46
CA ALA A 97 -0.51 -11.75 -10.22
C ALA A 97 0.86 -11.25 -9.76
N LYS A 98 1.91 -12.08 -9.89
CA LYS A 98 3.29 -11.69 -9.62
C LYS A 98 3.71 -10.50 -10.49
N LYS A 99 3.48 -10.59 -11.81
CA LYS A 99 3.79 -9.51 -12.76
C LYS A 99 3.02 -8.22 -12.42
N PHE A 100 1.77 -8.33 -11.99
CA PHE A 100 0.96 -7.19 -11.59
C PHE A 100 1.49 -6.53 -10.32
N LEU A 101 1.80 -7.31 -9.28
CA LEU A 101 2.40 -6.81 -8.04
C LEU A 101 3.72 -6.08 -8.31
N LEU A 102 4.62 -6.67 -9.11
CA LEU A 102 5.90 -6.05 -9.47
C LEU A 102 5.79 -4.75 -10.29
N LYS A 103 4.61 -4.41 -10.79
CA LYS A 103 4.36 -3.11 -11.43
C LYS A 103 3.87 -2.04 -10.46
N ILE A 104 3.33 -2.45 -9.32
CA ILE A 104 2.84 -1.55 -8.27
C ILE A 104 3.99 -1.12 -7.34
N PHE A 105 4.84 -2.08 -6.98
CA PHE A 105 5.97 -1.89 -6.07
C PHE A 105 7.26 -1.53 -6.82
#